data_2890e624cc06c468336782f04d63fd2a
#
_entry.id   2890e624cc06c468336782f04d63fd2a
#
_cell.length_a   1.000
_cell.length_b   1.000
_cell.length_c   1.000
_cell.angle_alpha   90.00
_cell.angle_beta   90.00
_cell.angle_gamma   90.00
#
_symmetry.space_group_name_H-M   'P 1'
#
loop_
_entity.id
_entity.type
_entity.pdbx_description
1 polymer ?
#
loop_
_entity_poly.entity_id
_entity_poly.type
_entity_poly.pdbx_seq_one_letter_code
_entity_poly.pdbx_strand_id
1 'polypeptide(L)' 'AKGRADLVVNTDNRRIVFEFKYAKNETEAKTKLSEAVEQIKTRDYGNILPKKAELIRIAAVFNADPKVRAFTEFQLV' A
#
# COMPACT_ATOMS: atom_id res chain seq x y z
N ALA A 1 -8.19 -12.42 12.38
CA ALA A 1 -7.68 -11.06 12.36
C ALA A 1 -7.20 -10.69 10.98
N LYS A 2 -7.38 -9.46 10.59
CA LYS A 2 -7.11 -9.01 9.23
C LYS A 2 -5.69 -8.53 9.06
N GLY A 3 -4.79 -8.60 9.83
CA GLY A 3 -3.45 -8.10 9.65
C GLY A 3 -3.41 -6.56 9.68
N ARG A 4 -2.23 -6.02 9.46
CA ARG A 4 -1.98 -4.59 9.56
C ARG A 4 -1.37 -4.04 8.28
N ALA A 5 -1.76 -2.82 7.95
CA ALA A 5 -1.05 -2.05 6.93
C ALA A 5 0.35 -1.72 7.43
N ASP A 6 1.28 -1.51 6.50
CA ASP A 6 2.67 -1.17 6.85
C ASP A 6 2.79 0.21 7.48
N LEU A 7 1.95 1.14 7.06
CA LEU A 7 1.94 2.49 7.58
C LEU A 7 0.51 3.02 7.61
N VAL A 8 0.14 3.65 8.71
CA VAL A 8 -1.17 4.31 8.85
C VAL A 8 -0.95 5.73 9.32
N VAL A 9 -1.53 6.69 8.61
CA VAL A 9 -1.49 8.10 8.97
C VAL A 9 -2.92 8.57 9.24
N ASN A 10 -3.16 9.08 10.42
CA ASN A 10 -4.48 9.60 10.80
C ASN A 10 -4.44 11.10 10.98
N THR A 11 -5.44 11.77 10.41
CA THR A 11 -5.76 13.16 10.73
C THR A 11 -7.15 13.18 11.37
N ASP A 12 -7.70 14.36 11.68
CA ASP A 12 -9.01 14.45 12.31
C ASP A 12 -10.11 13.76 11.49
N ASN A 13 -10.08 13.92 10.17
CA ASN A 13 -11.14 13.43 9.30
C ASN A 13 -10.67 12.46 8.22
N ARG A 14 -9.38 12.08 8.22
CA ARG A 14 -8.82 11.26 7.14
C ARG A 14 -7.90 10.19 7.71
N ARG A 15 -7.96 9.02 7.10
CA ARG A 15 -7.00 7.94 7.37
C ARG A 15 -6.37 7.54 6.06
N ILE A 16 -5.04 7.49 6.03
CA ILE A 16 -4.28 7.06 4.86
C ILE A 16 -3.52 5.80 5.26
N VAL A 17 -3.71 4.71 4.53
CA VAL A 17 -3.01 3.47 4.78
C VAL A 17 -2.15 3.10 3.59
N PHE A 18 -0.98 2.55 3.88
CA PHE A 18 0.00 2.15 2.87
C PHE A 18 0.34 0.69 3.03
N GLU A 19 0.47 0.02 1.91
CA GLU A 19 1.08 -1.30 1.81
C GLU A 19 2.28 -1.17 0.89
N PHE A 20 3.47 -1.54 1.38
CA PHE A 20 4.71 -1.44 0.64
C PHE A 20 5.19 -2.82 0.23
N LYS A 21 5.74 -2.92 -0.99
CA LYS A 21 6.38 -4.14 -1.47
C LYS A 21 7.74 -3.79 -2.06
N TYR A 22 8.63 -4.76 -2.06
CA TYR A 22 9.93 -4.68 -2.69
C TYR A 22 9.94 -5.49 -3.97
N ALA A 23 10.55 -4.95 -5.01
CA ALA A 23 10.76 -5.68 -6.26
C ALA A 23 12.22 -5.56 -6.67
N LYS A 24 12.75 -6.60 -7.32
CA LYS A 24 14.14 -6.62 -7.80
C LYS A 24 14.31 -5.87 -9.12
N ASN A 25 13.23 -5.74 -9.87
CA ASN A 25 13.25 -5.12 -11.21
C ASN A 25 11.83 -4.68 -11.59
N GLU A 26 11.71 -4.05 -12.74
CA GLU A 26 10.44 -3.51 -13.22
C GLU A 26 9.38 -4.59 -13.44
N THR A 27 9.75 -5.74 -13.97
CA THR A 27 8.81 -6.83 -14.20
C THR A 27 8.22 -7.34 -12.91
N GLU A 28 9.06 -7.55 -11.90
CA GLU A 28 8.62 -7.98 -10.59
C GLU A 28 7.78 -6.90 -9.90
N ALA A 29 8.09 -5.62 -10.15
CA ALA A 29 7.36 -4.51 -9.54
C ALA A 29 5.88 -4.54 -9.89
N LYS A 30 5.54 -4.89 -11.12
CA LYS A 30 4.13 -4.98 -11.55
C LYS A 30 3.40 -6.10 -10.83
N THR A 31 4.05 -7.25 -10.67
CA THR A 31 3.50 -8.37 -9.91
C THR A 31 3.31 -8.01 -8.45
N LYS A 32 4.30 -7.36 -7.85
CA LYS A 32 4.23 -6.93 -6.46
C LYS A 32 3.15 -5.89 -6.22
N LEU A 33 2.92 -5.02 -7.19
CA LEU A 33 1.82 -4.06 -7.08
C LEU A 33 0.47 -4.77 -7.03
N SER A 34 0.26 -5.75 -7.89
CA SER A 34 -0.97 -6.56 -7.88
C SER A 34 -1.16 -7.28 -6.55
N GLU A 35 -0.09 -7.83 -6.00
CA GLU A 35 -0.13 -8.49 -4.69
C GLU A 35 -0.50 -7.51 -3.57
N ALA A 36 0.08 -6.31 -3.60
CA ALA A 36 -0.22 -5.28 -2.59
C ALA A 36 -1.67 -4.83 -2.66
N VAL A 37 -2.18 -4.60 -3.86
CA VAL A 37 -3.57 -4.21 -4.08
C VAL A 37 -4.51 -5.29 -3.55
N GLU A 38 -4.24 -6.54 -3.89
CA GLU A 38 -5.07 -7.66 -3.46
C GLU A 38 -5.06 -7.81 -1.94
N GLN A 39 -3.89 -7.63 -1.32
CA GLN A 39 -3.76 -7.71 0.13
C GLN A 39 -4.57 -6.62 0.84
N ILE A 40 -4.51 -5.38 0.33
CA ILE A 40 -5.28 -4.27 0.88
C ILE A 40 -6.79 -4.57 0.81
N LYS A 41 -7.25 -5.07 -0.33
CA LYS A 41 -8.67 -5.39 -0.53
C LYS A 41 -9.13 -6.55 0.34
N THR A 42 -8.38 -7.64 0.31
CA THR A 42 -8.74 -8.87 1.00
C THR A 42 -8.77 -8.68 2.51
N ARG A 43 -7.82 -7.92 3.03
CA ARG A 43 -7.72 -7.65 4.46
C ARG A 43 -8.45 -6.39 4.89
N ASP A 44 -9.03 -5.67 3.94
CA ASP A 44 -9.81 -4.46 4.18
C ASP A 44 -9.07 -3.46 5.09
N TYR A 45 -7.83 -3.18 4.73
CA TYR A 45 -6.97 -2.30 5.52
C TYR A 45 -7.59 -0.92 5.73
N GLY A 46 -7.48 -0.43 6.96
CA GLY A 46 -7.96 0.89 7.32
C GLY A 46 -9.43 0.95 7.75
N ASN A 47 -10.19 -0.14 7.54
CA ASN A 47 -11.57 -0.19 7.96
C ASN A 47 -11.64 -0.59 9.43
N ILE A 48 -11.21 0.31 10.29
CA ILE A 48 -11.13 0.14 11.73
C ILE A 48 -11.71 1.36 12.44
N LEU A 49 -12.00 1.23 13.72
CA LEU A 49 -12.47 2.34 14.53
C LEU A 49 -11.30 3.18 15.03
N PRO A 50 -11.48 4.50 15.20
CA PRO A 50 -12.68 5.25 14.85
C PRO A 50 -12.78 5.45 13.34
N LYS A 51 -14.00 5.49 12.83
CA LYS A 51 -14.23 5.76 11.40
C LYS A 51 -13.84 7.20 11.09
N LYS A 52 -13.29 7.40 9.90
CA LYS A 52 -12.94 8.73 9.40
C LYS A 52 -13.83 9.08 8.20
N ALA A 53 -13.93 10.36 7.91
CA ALA A 53 -14.71 10.84 6.76
C ALA A 53 -14.12 10.32 5.45
N GLU A 54 -12.80 10.21 5.38
CA GLU A 54 -12.11 9.67 4.21
C GLU A 54 -11.17 8.54 4.61
N LEU A 55 -11.16 7.49 3.80
CA LEU A 55 -10.17 6.43 3.87
C LEU A 55 -9.45 6.37 2.53
N ILE A 56 -8.15 6.60 2.53
CA ILE A 56 -7.29 6.54 1.35
C ILE A 56 -6.35 5.35 1.52
N ARG A 57 -6.32 4.45 0.56
CA ARG A 57 -5.50 3.25 0.61
C ARG A 57 -4.54 3.25 -0.57
N ILE A 58 -3.26 3.11 -0.29
CA ILE A 58 -2.20 3.23 -1.30
C ILE A 58 -1.34 1.97 -1.29
N ALA A 59 -1.22 1.33 -2.45
CA ALA A 59 -0.24 0.30 -2.69
C ALA A 59 0.97 0.95 -3.36
N ALA A 60 2.17 0.68 -2.88
CA ALA A 60 3.38 1.27 -3.42
C ALA A 60 4.49 0.21 -3.47
N VAL A 61 5.23 0.17 -4.57
CA VAL A 61 6.32 -0.79 -4.77
C VAL A 61 7.63 -0.06 -4.96
N PHE A 62 8.61 -0.44 -4.17
CA PHE A 62 9.98 0.04 -4.30
C PHE A 62 10.74 -0.89 -5.23
N ASN A 63 11.27 -0.33 -6.32
CA ASN A 63 12.11 -1.07 -7.25
C ASN A 63 13.55 -0.98 -6.77
N ALA A 64 14.07 -2.10 -6.27
CA ALA A 64 15.40 -2.17 -5.67
C ALA A 64 16.52 -2.43 -6.69
N ASP A 65 16.22 -2.42 -7.99
CA ASP A 65 17.24 -2.49 -9.04
C ASP A 65 18.29 -1.41 -8.74
N PRO A 66 19.58 -1.74 -8.69
CA PRO A 66 20.62 -0.75 -8.38
C PRO A 66 20.61 0.49 -9.28
N LYS A 67 20.05 0.38 -10.48
CA LYS A 67 19.93 1.50 -11.41
C LYS A 67 18.71 2.36 -11.16
N VAL A 68 17.79 1.93 -10.31
CA VAL A 68 16.52 2.62 -10.07
C VAL A 68 16.41 3.10 -8.64
N ARG A 69 16.33 2.19 -7.68
CA ARG A 69 16.22 2.47 -6.23
C ARG A 69 15.19 3.54 -5.91
N ALA A 70 13.96 3.31 -6.36
CA ALA A 70 12.87 4.28 -6.16
C ALA A 70 11.53 3.57 -6.10
N PHE A 71 10.53 4.25 -5.56
CA PHE A 71 9.15 3.82 -5.69
C PHE A 71 8.71 4.11 -7.12
N THR A 72 8.42 3.07 -7.88
CA THR A 72 8.08 3.19 -9.30
C THR A 72 6.65 2.81 -9.63
N GLU A 73 5.95 2.12 -8.73
CA GLU A 73 4.57 1.72 -8.97
C GLU A 73 3.71 2.14 -7.78
N PHE A 74 2.58 2.77 -8.08
CA PHE A 74 1.62 3.22 -7.07
C PHE A 74 0.22 2.94 -7.55
N GLN A 75 -0.67 2.64 -6.61
CA GLN A 75 -2.08 2.54 -6.95
C GLN A 75 -2.94 2.89 -5.74
N LEU A 76 -3.96 3.73 -5.97
CA LEU A 76 -5.03 3.95 -5.00
C LEU A 76 -5.97 2.75 -5.06
N VAL A 77 -6.37 2.30 -3.91
CA VAL A 77 -7.18 1.07 -3.83
C VAL A 77 -8.56 1.34 -3.28
#